data_776bcca808fd7ecd0d08710a40904f68
#
_entry.id   776bcca808fd7ecd0d08710a40904f68
#
_cell.length_a   1.000
_cell.length_b   1.000
_cell.length_c   1.000
_cell.angle_alpha   90.00
_cell.angle_beta   90.00
_cell.angle_gamma   90.00
#
_symmetry.space_group_name_H-M   'P 1'
#
loop_
_entity.id
_entity.type
_entity.pdbx_description
1 polymer ?
#
loop_
_entity_poly.entity_id
_entity_poly.type
_entity_poly.pdbx_seq_one_letter_code
_entity_poly.pdbx_strand_id
1 'polypeptide(L)'
;METTNPTNQEVLVRASCFLEEKQPKLGSEECQHLVRELMLFKNQWTLSQFLLNLRQEASVTFDDLEPELLRLSEFEPLQQITGVAEFLGEEFMVTKDTLIPRPETEELVLKAQSFLEQCPVGKVLEIGVGTGCIILSLERLVGRHQYMGCDISEEALVVAKKNREKFNLQTELFYSDVYSNVPREQFECIISNPPYIAYSEEALMDESVRLYEPTQALFAENEGLAIYEKIANRLEEFLTDSGQAFFEIGFNQGPSVQRIFSSACPNREVTIHKDIAGMDRMIIVSGKEVR
;
A
#
# COMPACT_ATOMS: atom_id res chain seq x y z
N MET A 1 -33.22 -4.90 -39.01
CA MET A 1 -31.78 -5.03 -38.84
C MET A 1 -31.62 -5.65 -37.46
N GLU A 2 -31.13 -6.88 -37.40
CA GLU A 2 -30.74 -7.47 -36.11
C GLU A 2 -29.63 -6.61 -35.53
N THR A 3 -29.90 -5.95 -34.45
CA THR A 3 -28.85 -5.28 -33.66
C THR A 3 -28.02 -6.37 -33.04
N THR A 4 -26.91 -6.74 -33.67
CA THR A 4 -25.95 -7.63 -33.04
C THR A 4 -25.44 -6.91 -31.77
N ASN A 5 -25.44 -7.59 -30.63
CA ASN A 5 -24.85 -7.05 -29.42
C ASN A 5 -23.37 -6.77 -29.66
N PRO A 6 -22.80 -5.72 -29.04
CA PRO A 6 -21.41 -5.37 -29.23
C PRO A 6 -20.50 -6.48 -28.69
N THR A 7 -19.33 -6.62 -29.28
CA THR A 7 -18.25 -7.45 -28.78
C THR A 7 -17.53 -6.78 -27.62
N ASN A 8 -16.82 -7.57 -26.78
CA ASN A 8 -15.99 -7.00 -25.70
C ASN A 8 -14.94 -6.01 -26.21
N GLN A 9 -14.40 -6.22 -27.42
CA GLN A 9 -13.47 -5.30 -28.07
C GLN A 9 -14.14 -3.96 -28.41
N GLU A 10 -15.36 -3.99 -28.92
CA GLU A 10 -16.12 -2.76 -29.24
C GLU A 10 -16.49 -2.00 -27.99
N VAL A 11 -16.86 -2.69 -26.89
CA VAL A 11 -17.11 -2.07 -25.59
C VAL A 11 -15.82 -1.43 -25.06
N LEU A 12 -14.69 -2.13 -25.08
CA LEU A 12 -13.40 -1.59 -24.65
C LEU A 12 -13.06 -0.30 -25.39
N VAL A 13 -13.14 -0.31 -26.72
CA VAL A 13 -12.82 0.85 -27.56
C VAL A 13 -13.76 2.02 -27.25
N ARG A 14 -15.07 1.77 -27.22
CA ARG A 14 -16.07 2.81 -26.93
C ARG A 14 -15.85 3.43 -25.54
N ALA A 15 -15.65 2.61 -24.53
CA ALA A 15 -15.45 3.07 -23.15
C ALA A 15 -14.13 3.84 -22.99
N SER A 16 -13.05 3.38 -23.65
CA SER A 16 -11.77 4.10 -23.64
C SER A 16 -11.86 5.47 -24.32
N CYS A 17 -12.52 5.56 -25.48
CA CYS A 17 -12.74 6.83 -26.15
C CYS A 17 -13.60 7.78 -25.30
N PHE A 18 -14.63 7.26 -24.64
CA PHE A 18 -15.47 8.06 -23.74
C PHE A 18 -14.64 8.63 -22.56
N LEU A 19 -13.82 7.79 -21.94
CA LEU A 19 -12.97 8.22 -20.81
C LEU A 19 -11.94 9.25 -21.26
N GLU A 20 -11.28 9.06 -22.42
CA GLU A 20 -10.31 9.98 -23.00
C GLU A 20 -10.96 11.33 -23.36
N GLU A 21 -12.18 11.32 -23.92
CA GLU A 21 -12.95 12.54 -24.21
C GLU A 21 -13.29 13.32 -22.92
N LYS A 22 -13.70 12.60 -21.87
CA LYS A 22 -14.07 13.20 -20.57
C LYS A 22 -12.86 13.69 -19.79
N GLN A 23 -11.73 12.96 -19.87
CA GLN A 23 -10.51 13.24 -19.10
C GLN A 23 -9.25 13.12 -20.00
N PRO A 24 -8.98 14.16 -20.84
CA PRO A 24 -7.85 14.12 -21.79
C PRO A 24 -6.45 14.04 -21.14
N LYS A 25 -6.34 14.38 -19.84
CA LYS A 25 -5.07 14.31 -19.13
C LYS A 25 -4.56 12.87 -18.91
N LEU A 26 -5.46 11.87 -18.90
CA LEU A 26 -5.07 10.47 -18.73
C LEU A 26 -4.31 9.92 -19.96
N GLY A 27 -4.66 10.39 -21.16
CA GLY A 27 -4.11 9.84 -22.40
C GLY A 27 -4.73 8.49 -22.78
N SER A 28 -4.54 8.10 -24.03
CA SER A 28 -5.22 6.92 -24.62
C SER A 28 -4.79 5.59 -23.98
N GLU A 29 -3.50 5.42 -23.68
CA GLU A 29 -2.96 4.16 -23.12
C GLU A 29 -3.49 3.93 -21.70
N GLU A 30 -3.52 4.96 -20.88
CA GLU A 30 -4.03 4.88 -19.51
C GLU A 30 -5.55 4.65 -19.50
N CYS A 31 -6.30 5.34 -20.37
CA CYS A 31 -7.73 5.10 -20.52
C CYS A 31 -8.04 3.64 -20.91
N GLN A 32 -7.28 3.07 -21.84
CA GLN A 32 -7.43 1.66 -22.24
C GLN A 32 -7.07 0.71 -21.11
N HIS A 33 -6.04 1.02 -20.33
CA HIS A 33 -5.64 0.23 -19.17
C HIS A 33 -6.76 0.23 -18.12
N LEU A 34 -7.22 1.39 -17.68
CA LEU A 34 -8.28 1.53 -16.67
C LEU A 34 -9.59 0.83 -17.08
N VAL A 35 -10.01 1.01 -18.32
CA VAL A 35 -11.22 0.36 -18.84
C VAL A 35 -11.05 -1.16 -18.90
N ARG A 36 -9.90 -1.65 -19.33
CA ARG A 36 -9.61 -3.08 -19.33
C ARG A 36 -9.68 -3.68 -17.92
N GLU A 37 -9.02 -3.06 -16.95
CA GLU A 37 -9.05 -3.52 -15.55
C GLU A 37 -10.47 -3.49 -14.99
N LEU A 38 -11.25 -2.44 -15.29
CA LEU A 38 -12.67 -2.37 -14.90
C LEU A 38 -13.48 -3.51 -15.53
N MET A 39 -13.25 -3.84 -16.81
CA MET A 39 -13.91 -4.97 -17.48
C MET A 39 -13.48 -6.33 -16.90
N LEU A 40 -12.22 -6.49 -16.55
CA LEU A 40 -11.72 -7.68 -15.83
C LEU A 40 -12.48 -7.86 -14.52
N PHE A 41 -12.56 -6.81 -13.72
CA PHE A 41 -13.26 -6.81 -12.43
C PHE A 41 -14.76 -7.14 -12.58
N LYS A 42 -15.46 -6.43 -13.46
CA LYS A 42 -16.91 -6.63 -13.67
C LYS A 42 -17.27 -8.03 -14.19
N ASN A 43 -16.44 -8.61 -15.02
CA ASN A 43 -16.65 -9.96 -15.56
C ASN A 43 -16.05 -11.07 -14.66
N GLN A 44 -15.27 -10.71 -13.64
CA GLN A 44 -14.47 -11.64 -12.83
C GLN A 44 -13.53 -12.50 -13.70
N TRP A 45 -12.88 -11.87 -14.66
CA TRP A 45 -11.97 -12.51 -15.59
C TRP A 45 -10.51 -12.25 -15.26
N THR A 46 -9.71 -13.26 -15.53
CA THR A 46 -8.25 -13.08 -15.68
C THR A 46 -7.94 -12.38 -17.00
N LEU A 47 -6.75 -11.81 -17.11
CA LEU A 47 -6.27 -11.21 -18.38
C LEU A 47 -6.32 -12.22 -19.54
N SER A 48 -5.99 -13.49 -19.30
CA SER A 48 -6.06 -14.54 -20.32
C SER A 48 -7.49 -14.78 -20.78
N GLN A 49 -8.46 -14.83 -19.87
CA GLN A 49 -9.88 -14.96 -20.22
C GLN A 49 -10.38 -13.73 -20.99
N PHE A 50 -9.98 -12.55 -20.60
CA PHE A 50 -10.31 -11.32 -21.32
C PHE A 50 -9.83 -11.38 -22.79
N LEU A 51 -8.57 -11.73 -23.01
CA LEU A 51 -8.00 -11.84 -24.35
C LEU A 51 -8.71 -12.89 -25.23
N LEU A 52 -9.10 -14.02 -24.66
CA LEU A 52 -9.86 -15.07 -25.35
C LEU A 52 -11.28 -14.63 -25.73
N ASN A 53 -11.89 -13.76 -24.92
CA ASN A 53 -13.26 -13.30 -25.09
C ASN A 53 -13.38 -11.97 -25.87
N LEU A 54 -12.30 -11.33 -26.28
CA LEU A 54 -12.32 -10.01 -26.95
C LEU A 54 -13.31 -9.92 -28.12
N ARG A 55 -13.41 -10.99 -28.92
CA ARG A 55 -14.27 -11.05 -30.12
C ARG A 55 -15.64 -11.69 -29.87
N GLN A 56 -15.89 -12.08 -28.61
CA GLN A 56 -17.19 -12.62 -28.21
C GLN A 56 -18.14 -11.46 -27.86
N GLU A 57 -19.43 -11.76 -27.90
CA GLU A 57 -20.47 -10.85 -27.44
C GLU A 57 -20.21 -10.42 -26.00
N ALA A 58 -20.35 -9.12 -25.73
CA ALA A 58 -20.08 -8.55 -24.42
C ALA A 58 -21.20 -8.92 -23.43
N SER A 59 -20.78 -9.47 -22.29
CA SER A 59 -21.64 -9.69 -21.13
C SER A 59 -21.81 -8.44 -20.26
N VAL A 60 -20.78 -7.56 -20.28
CA VAL A 60 -20.79 -6.24 -19.66
C VAL A 60 -20.78 -5.21 -20.78
N THR A 61 -21.83 -4.42 -20.88
CA THR A 61 -22.01 -3.42 -21.93
C THR A 61 -21.38 -2.07 -21.52
N PHE A 62 -21.35 -1.13 -22.45
CA PHE A 62 -20.92 0.24 -22.13
C PHE A 62 -21.80 0.87 -21.05
N ASP A 63 -23.11 0.67 -21.10
CA ASP A 63 -24.06 1.26 -20.16
C ASP A 63 -23.86 0.69 -18.73
N ASP A 64 -23.37 -0.54 -18.61
CA ASP A 64 -22.98 -1.15 -17.32
C ASP A 64 -21.68 -0.59 -16.76
N LEU A 65 -20.82 0.01 -17.59
CA LEU A 65 -19.56 0.63 -17.20
C LEU A 65 -19.67 2.15 -16.97
N GLU A 66 -20.66 2.80 -17.59
CA GLU A 66 -20.76 4.26 -17.60
C GLU A 66 -20.70 4.90 -16.20
N PRO A 67 -21.35 4.36 -15.14
CA PRO A 67 -21.24 4.93 -13.80
C PRO A 67 -19.80 4.99 -13.27
N GLU A 68 -19.03 3.92 -13.45
CA GLU A 68 -17.62 3.86 -13.03
C GLU A 68 -16.72 4.69 -13.94
N LEU A 69 -17.01 4.76 -15.24
CA LEU A 69 -16.27 5.62 -16.18
C LEU A 69 -16.41 7.11 -15.83
N LEU A 70 -17.57 7.54 -15.36
CA LEU A 70 -17.77 8.89 -14.87
C LEU A 70 -16.94 9.16 -13.61
N ARG A 71 -16.85 8.22 -12.66
CA ARG A 71 -15.99 8.33 -11.48
C ARG A 71 -14.51 8.39 -11.86
N LEU A 72 -14.07 7.53 -12.77
CA LEU A 72 -12.70 7.56 -13.32
C LEU A 72 -12.38 8.91 -13.97
N SER A 73 -13.33 9.50 -14.69
CA SER A 73 -13.14 10.83 -15.32
C SER A 73 -13.00 11.97 -14.32
N GLU A 74 -13.40 11.78 -13.08
CA GLU A 74 -13.20 12.69 -11.93
C GLU A 74 -11.91 12.36 -11.15
N PHE A 75 -11.01 11.52 -11.70
CA PHE A 75 -9.77 11.03 -11.10
C PHE A 75 -9.94 10.08 -9.91
N GLU A 76 -11.14 9.53 -9.66
CA GLU A 76 -11.29 8.55 -8.59
C GLU A 76 -10.48 7.30 -8.93
N PRO A 77 -9.60 6.82 -8.04
CA PRO A 77 -8.77 5.65 -8.30
C PRO A 77 -9.63 4.40 -8.58
N LEU A 78 -9.25 3.62 -9.59
CA LEU A 78 -9.95 2.39 -9.93
C LEU A 78 -10.10 1.45 -8.72
N GLN A 79 -9.09 1.38 -7.87
CA GLN A 79 -9.10 0.54 -6.68
C GLN A 79 -10.18 0.98 -5.67
N GLN A 80 -10.45 2.28 -5.54
CA GLN A 80 -11.55 2.76 -4.70
C GLN A 80 -12.92 2.53 -5.36
N ILE A 81 -12.98 2.58 -6.69
CA ILE A 81 -14.20 2.26 -7.46
C ILE A 81 -14.58 0.80 -7.31
N THR A 82 -13.60 -0.10 -7.43
CA THR A 82 -13.80 -1.55 -7.31
C THR A 82 -13.82 -2.05 -5.87
N GLY A 83 -13.26 -1.25 -4.95
CA GLY A 83 -13.13 -1.59 -3.52
C GLY A 83 -12.00 -2.57 -3.23
N VAL A 84 -11.13 -2.87 -4.19
CA VAL A 84 -10.02 -3.81 -4.04
C VAL A 84 -8.73 -3.28 -4.68
N ALA A 85 -7.59 -3.66 -4.09
CA ALA A 85 -6.26 -3.47 -4.64
C ALA A 85 -5.46 -4.76 -4.52
N GLU A 86 -4.70 -5.10 -5.55
CA GLU A 86 -3.77 -6.23 -5.50
C GLU A 86 -2.50 -5.85 -4.72
N PHE A 87 -2.01 -6.76 -3.88
CA PHE A 87 -0.75 -6.63 -3.17
C PHE A 87 -0.18 -8.02 -2.88
N LEU A 88 1.04 -8.29 -3.36
CA LEU A 88 1.70 -9.61 -3.28
C LEU A 88 0.81 -10.77 -3.79
N GLY A 89 0.07 -10.54 -4.88
CA GLY A 89 -0.80 -11.51 -5.52
C GLY A 89 -2.11 -11.78 -4.79
N GLU A 90 -2.47 -10.96 -3.80
CA GLU A 90 -3.71 -11.06 -3.04
C GLU A 90 -4.51 -9.77 -3.13
N GLU A 91 -5.84 -9.90 -3.17
CA GLU A 91 -6.76 -8.77 -3.19
C GLU A 91 -7.06 -8.27 -1.78
N PHE A 92 -6.65 -7.06 -1.48
CA PHE A 92 -7.00 -6.34 -0.26
C PHE A 92 -8.20 -5.41 -0.49
N MET A 93 -9.14 -5.39 0.45
CA MET A 93 -10.19 -4.37 0.49
C MET A 93 -9.55 -3.00 0.74
N VAL A 94 -9.97 -2.02 -0.04
CA VAL A 94 -9.59 -0.62 0.11
C VAL A 94 -10.81 0.27 0.19
N THR A 95 -10.69 1.40 0.84
CA THR A 95 -11.70 2.47 0.89
C THR A 95 -11.01 3.82 0.82
N LYS A 96 -11.78 4.89 0.77
CA LYS A 96 -11.26 6.26 0.86
C LYS A 96 -10.53 6.57 2.19
N ASP A 97 -10.65 5.70 3.18
CA ASP A 97 -10.09 5.88 4.52
C ASP A 97 -8.71 5.26 4.67
N THR A 98 -8.18 4.61 3.61
CA THR A 98 -6.87 3.96 3.61
C THR A 98 -6.04 4.36 2.41
N LEU A 99 -4.72 4.40 2.58
CA LEU A 99 -3.80 4.44 1.44
C LEU A 99 -4.02 3.20 0.57
N ILE A 100 -4.06 3.39 -0.74
CA ILE A 100 -4.06 2.26 -1.69
C ILE A 100 -2.66 1.61 -1.65
N PRO A 101 -2.56 0.28 -1.43
CA PRO A 101 -1.28 -0.42 -1.44
C PRO A 101 -0.44 -0.11 -2.69
N ARG A 102 0.87 0.14 -2.50
CA ARG A 102 1.80 0.50 -3.57
C ARG A 102 2.73 -0.68 -3.90
N PRO A 103 3.07 -0.89 -5.17
CA PRO A 103 4.02 -1.96 -5.57
C PRO A 103 5.38 -1.87 -4.87
N GLU A 104 5.89 -0.65 -4.63
CA GLU A 104 7.17 -0.43 -3.94
C GLU A 104 7.15 -0.95 -2.51
N THR A 105 5.99 -0.92 -1.85
CA THR A 105 5.81 -1.44 -0.49
C THR A 105 5.93 -2.97 -0.43
N GLU A 106 5.69 -3.68 -1.54
CA GLU A 106 5.93 -5.13 -1.61
C GLU A 106 7.41 -5.48 -1.35
N GLU A 107 8.32 -4.66 -1.84
CA GLU A 107 9.76 -4.89 -1.62
C GLU A 107 10.13 -4.74 -0.13
N LEU A 108 9.49 -3.81 0.59
CA LEU A 108 9.66 -3.67 2.04
C LEU A 108 9.22 -4.96 2.76
N VAL A 109 8.07 -5.51 2.38
CA VAL A 109 7.56 -6.78 2.94
C VAL A 109 8.51 -7.93 2.66
N LEU A 110 9.02 -8.07 1.42
CA LEU A 110 9.95 -9.14 1.06
C LEU A 110 11.29 -9.04 1.80
N LYS A 111 11.77 -7.83 2.10
CA LYS A 111 12.96 -7.61 2.94
C LYS A 111 12.70 -8.05 4.39
N ALA A 112 11.57 -7.66 4.97
CA ALA A 112 11.18 -8.08 6.31
C ALA A 112 10.92 -9.60 6.38
N GLN A 113 10.30 -10.21 5.37
CA GLN A 113 10.12 -11.65 5.26
C GLN A 113 11.46 -12.39 5.36
N SER A 114 12.45 -11.97 4.57
CA SER A 114 13.77 -12.61 4.53
C SER A 114 14.45 -12.59 5.92
N PHE A 115 14.26 -11.55 6.69
CA PHE A 115 14.74 -11.46 8.09
C PHE A 115 13.93 -12.38 9.00
N LEU A 116 12.59 -12.32 8.93
CA LEU A 116 11.68 -13.08 9.79
C LEU A 116 11.82 -14.61 9.61
N GLU A 117 12.19 -15.07 8.43
CA GLU A 117 12.46 -16.49 8.16
C GLU A 117 13.68 -17.02 8.94
N GLN A 118 14.61 -16.15 9.30
CA GLN A 118 15.89 -16.51 9.89
C GLN A 118 15.99 -16.16 11.38
N CYS A 119 15.25 -15.12 11.85
CA CYS A 119 15.31 -14.68 13.24
C CYS A 119 14.56 -15.66 14.18
N PRO A 120 14.81 -15.63 15.50
CA PRO A 120 14.03 -16.38 16.47
C PRO A 120 12.54 -16.06 16.39
N VAL A 121 11.70 -17.03 16.77
CA VAL A 121 10.25 -16.79 16.89
C VAL A 121 9.98 -15.73 17.93
N GLY A 122 9.25 -14.71 17.57
CA GLY A 122 8.96 -13.56 18.42
C GLY A 122 7.76 -12.77 17.94
N LYS A 123 7.76 -11.47 18.18
CA LYS A 123 6.67 -10.55 17.87
C LYS A 123 7.04 -9.60 16.75
N VAL A 124 6.06 -9.28 15.93
CA VAL A 124 6.17 -8.35 14.80
C VAL A 124 5.16 -7.24 15.01
N LEU A 125 5.60 -6.00 14.87
CA LEU A 125 4.75 -4.81 14.98
C LEU A 125 4.76 -4.03 13.68
N GLU A 126 3.58 -3.73 13.15
CA GLU A 126 3.41 -2.67 12.14
C GLU A 126 2.87 -1.39 12.78
N ILE A 127 3.45 -0.25 12.42
CA ILE A 127 2.99 1.09 12.80
C ILE A 127 2.42 1.76 11.55
N GLY A 128 1.14 2.20 11.60
CA GLY A 128 0.44 2.73 10.44
C GLY A 128 -0.06 1.63 9.50
N VAL A 129 -1.01 0.82 9.99
CA VAL A 129 -1.47 -0.40 9.30
C VAL A 129 -2.21 -0.13 8.00
N GLY A 130 -2.97 0.98 7.92
CA GLY A 130 -3.78 1.28 6.75
C GLY A 130 -4.76 0.14 6.41
N THR A 131 -4.58 -0.47 5.24
CA THR A 131 -5.37 -1.65 4.80
C THR A 131 -4.98 -2.96 5.51
N GLY A 132 -3.83 -2.99 6.18
CA GLY A 132 -3.21 -4.20 6.71
C GLY A 132 -2.36 -4.97 5.69
N CYS A 133 -2.12 -4.41 4.52
CA CYS A 133 -1.43 -5.14 3.45
C CYS A 133 -0.03 -5.62 3.85
N ILE A 134 0.71 -4.87 4.67
CA ILE A 134 2.05 -5.26 5.12
C ILE A 134 1.96 -6.38 6.15
N ILE A 135 1.32 -6.13 7.31
CA ILE A 135 1.35 -7.07 8.44
C ILE A 135 0.62 -8.38 8.13
N LEU A 136 -0.51 -8.31 7.41
CA LEU A 136 -1.28 -9.49 7.04
C LEU A 136 -0.55 -10.34 5.99
N SER A 137 0.17 -9.70 5.06
CA SER A 137 1.04 -10.44 4.12
C SER A 137 2.19 -11.11 4.84
N LEU A 138 2.84 -10.44 5.81
CA LEU A 138 3.89 -11.06 6.62
C LEU A 138 3.37 -12.25 7.44
N GLU A 139 2.17 -12.15 8.04
CA GLU A 139 1.58 -13.29 8.75
C GLU A 139 1.31 -14.47 7.80
N ARG A 140 0.85 -14.21 6.58
CA ARG A 140 0.62 -15.28 5.58
C ARG A 140 1.92 -15.92 5.08
N LEU A 141 2.97 -15.11 4.88
CA LEU A 141 4.25 -15.59 4.35
C LEU A 141 5.10 -16.32 5.41
N VAL A 142 5.06 -15.85 6.67
CA VAL A 142 5.93 -16.33 7.75
C VAL A 142 5.14 -16.61 9.04
N GLY A 143 4.09 -17.36 8.98
CA GLY A 143 3.05 -17.57 10.02
C GLY A 143 3.50 -18.06 11.40
N ARG A 144 4.81 -18.09 11.72
CA ARG A 144 5.35 -18.61 12.99
C ARG A 144 5.50 -17.55 14.09
N HIS A 145 5.35 -16.27 13.79
CA HIS A 145 5.46 -15.15 14.73
C HIS A 145 4.09 -14.72 15.26
N GLN A 146 4.09 -13.86 16.27
CA GLN A 146 2.90 -13.15 16.71
C GLN A 146 2.87 -11.78 16.04
N TYR A 147 1.78 -11.45 15.39
CA TYR A 147 1.63 -10.24 14.58
C TYR A 147 0.70 -9.24 15.26
N MET A 148 1.16 -8.01 15.35
CA MET A 148 0.44 -6.88 15.91
C MET A 148 0.53 -5.71 14.96
N GLY A 149 -0.54 -4.95 14.82
CA GLY A 149 -0.54 -3.75 14.00
C GLY A 149 -1.36 -2.64 14.63
N CYS A 150 -0.88 -1.42 14.52
CA CYS A 150 -1.58 -0.27 15.06
C CYS A 150 -1.73 0.85 14.03
N ASP A 151 -2.80 1.61 14.19
CA ASP A 151 -3.07 2.80 13.40
C ASP A 151 -3.70 3.88 14.28
N ILE A 152 -3.52 5.14 13.89
CA ILE A 152 -4.15 6.29 14.52
C ILE A 152 -5.57 6.55 13.94
N SER A 153 -5.90 5.96 12.78
CA SER A 153 -7.24 6.00 12.17
C SER A 153 -8.06 4.77 12.60
N GLU A 154 -9.17 5.01 13.27
CA GLU A 154 -10.13 3.96 13.59
C GLU A 154 -10.79 3.39 12.32
N GLU A 155 -11.00 4.24 11.31
CA GLU A 155 -11.56 3.89 10.01
C GLU A 155 -10.63 2.94 9.25
N ALA A 156 -9.33 3.22 9.23
CA ALA A 156 -8.33 2.33 8.64
C ALA A 156 -8.31 0.97 9.35
N LEU A 157 -8.40 0.96 10.69
CA LEU A 157 -8.47 -0.28 11.47
C LEU A 157 -9.73 -1.10 11.15
N VAL A 158 -10.85 -0.47 10.79
CA VAL A 158 -12.05 -1.21 10.33
C VAL A 158 -11.74 -1.94 9.02
N VAL A 159 -11.05 -1.30 8.08
CA VAL A 159 -10.65 -1.93 6.80
C VAL A 159 -9.65 -3.06 7.04
N ALA A 160 -8.60 -2.82 7.83
CA ALA A 160 -7.60 -3.83 8.17
C ALA A 160 -8.22 -5.07 8.84
N LYS A 161 -9.18 -4.89 9.76
CA LYS A 161 -9.91 -5.99 10.40
C LYS A 161 -10.71 -6.81 9.40
N LYS A 162 -11.38 -6.19 8.43
CA LYS A 162 -12.09 -6.90 7.37
C LYS A 162 -11.13 -7.71 6.48
N ASN A 163 -9.97 -7.16 6.13
CA ASN A 163 -8.93 -7.87 5.39
C ASN A 163 -8.38 -9.05 6.21
N ARG A 164 -8.10 -8.85 7.50
CA ARG A 164 -7.70 -9.93 8.40
C ARG A 164 -8.74 -11.06 8.43
N GLU A 165 -10.03 -10.73 8.52
CA GLU A 165 -11.13 -11.72 8.50
C GLU A 165 -11.19 -12.44 7.16
N LYS A 166 -11.09 -11.70 6.03
CA LYS A 166 -11.04 -12.27 4.67
C LYS A 166 -9.96 -13.35 4.54
N PHE A 167 -8.79 -13.10 5.10
CA PHE A 167 -7.66 -14.03 5.06
C PHE A 167 -7.61 -15.04 6.22
N ASN A 168 -8.57 -14.99 7.16
CA ASN A 168 -8.61 -15.85 8.34
C ASN A 168 -7.32 -15.81 9.18
N LEU A 169 -6.79 -14.60 9.41
CA LEU A 169 -5.55 -14.35 10.15
C LEU A 169 -5.81 -13.94 11.59
N GLN A 170 -4.75 -13.97 12.44
CA GLN A 170 -4.84 -13.75 13.88
C GLN A 170 -4.21 -12.44 14.34
N THR A 171 -3.64 -11.65 13.41
CA THR A 171 -3.01 -10.35 13.73
C THR A 171 -3.85 -9.52 14.69
N GLU A 172 -3.27 -9.07 15.78
CA GLU A 172 -3.92 -8.15 16.71
C GLU A 172 -3.88 -6.72 16.15
N LEU A 173 -5.04 -6.08 16.00
CA LEU A 173 -5.18 -4.74 15.42
C LEU A 173 -5.81 -3.78 16.43
N PHE A 174 -5.11 -2.68 16.76
CA PHE A 174 -5.53 -1.74 17.77
C PHE A 174 -5.15 -0.29 17.46
N TYR A 175 -5.86 0.65 18.08
CA TYR A 175 -5.60 2.09 17.97
C TYR A 175 -4.33 2.50 18.71
N SER A 176 -3.43 3.25 18.05
CA SER A 176 -2.27 3.88 18.69
C SER A 176 -1.71 5.02 17.85
N ASP A 177 -1.37 6.16 18.46
CA ASP A 177 -0.45 7.13 17.87
C ASP A 177 0.98 6.62 18.12
N VAL A 178 1.56 6.03 17.08
CA VAL A 178 2.86 5.35 17.13
C VAL A 178 2.89 4.33 18.30
N TYR A 179 3.61 4.59 19.37
CA TYR A 179 3.76 3.66 20.52
C TYR A 179 2.82 3.96 21.70
N SER A 180 1.87 4.90 21.58
CA SER A 180 1.10 5.38 22.74
C SER A 180 0.31 4.28 23.46
N ASN A 181 -0.22 3.30 22.72
CA ASN A 181 -0.99 2.17 23.24
C ASN A 181 -0.34 0.81 22.90
N VAL A 182 0.87 0.79 22.35
CA VAL A 182 1.61 -0.44 22.11
C VAL A 182 2.00 -1.05 23.46
N PRO A 183 1.75 -2.36 23.70
CA PRO A 183 2.19 -3.04 24.90
C PRO A 183 3.69 -2.84 25.15
N ARG A 184 4.09 -2.70 26.43
CA ARG A 184 5.51 -2.53 26.81
C ARG A 184 6.26 -3.87 26.73
N GLU A 185 6.51 -4.29 25.51
CA GLU A 185 7.23 -5.52 25.18
C GLU A 185 8.14 -5.27 23.98
N GLN A 186 9.04 -6.19 23.72
CA GLN A 186 9.98 -6.05 22.61
C GLN A 186 9.57 -6.91 21.41
N PHE A 187 9.88 -6.40 20.22
CA PHE A 187 9.55 -6.97 18.93
C PHE A 187 10.84 -7.40 18.21
N GLU A 188 10.80 -8.54 17.53
CA GLU A 188 11.87 -8.96 16.63
C GLU A 188 11.89 -8.12 15.33
N CYS A 189 10.70 -7.71 14.90
CA CYS A 189 10.56 -6.87 13.72
C CYS A 189 9.58 -5.72 14.00
N ILE A 190 9.98 -4.51 13.63
CA ILE A 190 9.09 -3.35 13.56
C ILE A 190 9.09 -2.88 12.10
N ILE A 191 7.91 -2.68 11.51
CA ILE A 191 7.77 -2.28 10.11
C ILE A 191 6.80 -1.12 10.00
N SER A 192 7.04 -0.20 9.07
CA SER A 192 6.12 0.92 8.82
C SER A 192 6.32 1.48 7.41
N ASN A 193 5.21 1.80 6.77
CA ASN A 193 5.16 2.77 5.69
C ASN A 193 4.41 4.01 6.22
N PRO A 194 5.07 4.91 6.94
CA PRO A 194 4.42 6.06 7.55
C PRO A 194 4.18 7.16 6.53
N PRO A 195 3.26 8.11 6.78
CA PRO A 195 3.14 9.30 5.95
C PRO A 195 4.48 10.07 5.92
N TYR A 196 4.95 10.39 4.71
CA TYR A 196 6.25 11.00 4.50
C TYR A 196 6.26 12.19 3.54
N ILE A 197 5.11 12.58 2.98
CA ILE A 197 5.03 13.70 2.04
C ILE A 197 4.98 15.01 2.82
N ALA A 198 5.83 15.97 2.43
CA ALA A 198 5.76 17.31 2.98
C ALA A 198 4.51 18.05 2.45
N TYR A 199 3.86 18.85 3.28
CA TYR A 199 2.71 19.65 2.82
C TYR A 199 3.05 20.60 1.66
N SER A 200 4.32 21.01 1.54
CA SER A 200 4.81 21.83 0.42
C SER A 200 4.84 21.09 -0.92
N GLU A 201 4.79 19.76 -0.91
CA GLU A 201 4.82 18.89 -2.10
C GLU A 201 3.41 18.57 -2.64
N GLU A 202 2.34 18.97 -1.94
CA GLU A 202 0.94 18.67 -2.31
C GLU A 202 0.63 19.04 -3.78
N ALA A 203 1.13 20.18 -4.26
CA ALA A 203 0.88 20.65 -5.62
C ALA A 203 1.57 19.81 -6.71
N LEU A 204 2.53 18.96 -6.34
CA LEU A 204 3.27 18.08 -7.25
C LEU A 204 2.67 16.68 -7.35
N MET A 205 1.69 16.38 -6.51
CA MET A 205 1.06 15.06 -6.45
C MET A 205 0.06 14.86 -7.59
N ASP A 206 -0.14 13.61 -7.96
CA ASP A 206 -1.23 13.22 -8.85
C ASP A 206 -2.59 13.63 -8.28
N GLU A 207 -3.48 14.11 -9.15
CA GLU A 207 -4.82 14.58 -8.75
C GLU A 207 -5.63 13.45 -8.08
N SER A 208 -5.50 12.21 -8.53
CA SER A 208 -6.18 11.06 -7.93
C SER A 208 -5.79 10.85 -6.45
N VAL A 209 -4.50 10.89 -6.16
CA VAL A 209 -3.97 10.73 -4.80
C VAL A 209 -4.43 11.88 -3.91
N ARG A 210 -4.25 13.12 -4.38
CA ARG A 210 -4.59 14.34 -3.63
C ARG A 210 -6.07 14.45 -3.29
N LEU A 211 -6.96 14.02 -4.20
CA LEU A 211 -8.41 14.19 -4.05
C LEU A 211 -9.08 13.05 -3.29
N TYR A 212 -8.54 11.84 -3.36
CA TYR A 212 -9.25 10.63 -2.93
C TYR A 212 -8.55 9.84 -1.83
N GLU A 213 -7.26 10.04 -1.60
CA GLU A 213 -6.58 9.32 -0.52
C GLU A 213 -6.51 10.16 0.76
N PRO A 214 -6.54 9.54 1.95
CA PRO A 214 -6.65 10.28 3.20
C PRO A 214 -5.39 11.10 3.49
N THR A 215 -5.56 12.39 3.72
CA THR A 215 -4.47 13.35 4.04
C THR A 215 -3.56 12.85 5.15
N GLN A 216 -4.13 12.18 6.16
CA GLN A 216 -3.40 11.65 7.30
C GLN A 216 -2.45 10.48 6.94
N ALA A 217 -2.74 9.75 5.86
CA ALA A 217 -1.87 8.68 5.37
C ALA A 217 -0.77 9.18 4.43
N LEU A 218 -0.87 10.43 3.96
CA LEU A 218 0.05 11.00 2.97
C LEU A 218 1.04 11.97 3.59
N PHE A 219 0.57 12.92 4.41
CA PHE A 219 1.36 14.08 4.82
C PHE A 219 1.87 13.98 6.26
N ALA A 220 3.10 14.45 6.46
CA ALA A 220 3.67 14.66 7.77
C ALA A 220 4.34 16.03 7.88
N GLU A 221 4.37 16.57 9.11
CA GLU A 221 5.11 17.79 9.44
C GLU A 221 6.64 17.59 9.30
N ASN A 222 7.40 18.66 9.52
CA ASN A 222 8.86 18.65 9.44
C ASN A 222 9.38 18.09 8.11
N GLU A 223 8.86 18.61 6.99
CA GLU A 223 9.24 18.14 5.65
C GLU A 223 9.04 16.64 5.46
N GLY A 224 7.95 16.09 6.04
CA GLY A 224 7.61 14.67 5.95
C GLY A 224 8.36 13.77 6.95
N LEU A 225 9.13 14.35 7.88
CA LEU A 225 10.01 13.58 8.77
C LEU A 225 9.42 13.31 10.17
N ALA A 226 8.33 13.97 10.54
CA ALA A 226 7.82 13.99 11.91
C ALA A 226 7.47 12.58 12.46
N ILE A 227 6.96 11.68 11.63
CA ILE A 227 6.62 10.34 12.09
C ILE A 227 7.87 9.49 12.31
N TYR A 228 8.88 9.62 11.43
CA TYR A 228 10.18 8.95 11.65
C TYR A 228 10.83 9.40 12.96
N GLU A 229 10.77 10.71 13.28
CA GLU A 229 11.28 11.25 14.56
C GLU A 229 10.55 10.64 15.76
N LYS A 230 9.21 10.57 15.71
CA LYS A 230 8.41 9.93 16.77
C LYS A 230 8.76 8.45 16.96
N ILE A 231 8.93 7.71 15.85
CA ILE A 231 9.29 6.29 15.89
C ILE A 231 10.71 6.13 16.44
N ALA A 232 11.68 6.86 15.90
CA ALA A 232 13.09 6.76 16.28
C ALA A 232 13.33 7.02 17.76
N ASN A 233 12.66 8.03 18.34
CA ASN A 233 12.82 8.43 19.73
C ASN A 233 12.58 7.31 20.76
N ARG A 234 11.81 6.28 20.39
CA ARG A 234 11.48 5.17 21.31
C ARG A 234 11.77 3.79 20.72
N LEU A 235 12.38 3.70 19.56
CA LEU A 235 12.62 2.43 18.87
C LEU A 235 13.39 1.44 19.75
N GLU A 236 14.41 1.90 20.47
CA GLU A 236 15.24 1.07 21.36
C GLU A 236 14.44 0.46 22.54
N GLU A 237 13.30 1.07 22.93
CA GLU A 237 12.45 0.50 23.99
C GLU A 237 11.67 -0.72 23.51
N PHE A 238 11.36 -0.77 22.20
CA PHE A 238 10.46 -1.75 21.60
C PHE A 238 11.14 -2.79 20.71
N LEU A 239 12.37 -2.57 20.30
CA LEU A 239 13.09 -3.51 19.42
C LEU A 239 14.06 -4.37 20.23
N THR A 240 14.02 -5.71 20.03
CA THR A 240 15.00 -6.60 20.68
C THR A 240 16.42 -6.29 20.20
N ASP A 241 17.45 -6.72 20.96
CA ASP A 241 18.85 -6.47 20.60
C ASP A 241 19.20 -7.02 19.19
N SER A 242 18.67 -8.19 18.84
CA SER A 242 18.83 -8.84 17.53
C SER A 242 17.79 -8.42 16.50
N GLY A 243 16.77 -7.66 16.92
CA GLY A 243 15.66 -7.23 16.08
C GLY A 243 16.04 -6.23 14.99
N GLN A 244 15.23 -6.18 13.96
CA GLN A 244 15.37 -5.22 12.87
C GLN A 244 14.11 -4.39 12.68
N ALA A 245 14.28 -3.13 12.27
CA ALA A 245 13.17 -2.28 11.91
C ALA A 245 13.30 -1.84 10.44
N PHE A 246 12.16 -1.83 9.74
CA PHE A 246 12.04 -1.61 8.31
C PHE A 246 11.10 -0.44 8.05
N PHE A 247 11.57 0.57 7.32
CA PHE A 247 10.78 1.77 7.04
C PHE A 247 10.81 2.09 5.56
N GLU A 248 9.62 2.29 4.95
CA GLU A 248 9.53 2.92 3.66
C GLU A 248 9.82 4.41 3.78
N ILE A 249 10.44 5.01 2.75
CA ILE A 249 10.81 6.42 2.70
C ILE A 249 10.53 7.01 1.32
N GLY A 250 10.35 8.33 1.26
CA GLY A 250 10.43 9.07 0.00
C GLY A 250 11.83 9.00 -0.61
N PHE A 251 11.91 8.91 -1.93
CA PHE A 251 13.15 8.65 -2.67
C PHE A 251 14.27 9.69 -2.42
N ASN A 252 13.95 10.88 -1.93
CA ASN A 252 14.88 11.97 -1.61
C ASN A 252 15.16 12.09 -0.10
N GLN A 253 14.53 11.27 0.75
CA GLN A 253 14.62 11.38 2.21
C GLN A 253 15.69 10.49 2.86
N GLY A 254 16.30 9.55 2.11
CA GLY A 254 17.25 8.57 2.62
C GLY A 254 18.25 9.13 3.62
N PRO A 255 19.08 10.13 3.26
CA PRO A 255 20.10 10.70 4.18
C PRO A 255 19.50 11.37 5.44
N SER A 256 18.31 11.96 5.34
CA SER A 256 17.67 12.65 6.48
C SER A 256 17.09 11.63 7.46
N VAL A 257 16.37 10.62 6.97
CA VAL A 257 15.80 9.56 7.81
C VAL A 257 16.93 8.70 8.41
N GLN A 258 17.98 8.36 7.65
CA GLN A 258 19.14 7.66 8.17
C GLN A 258 19.76 8.42 9.37
N ARG A 259 19.91 9.75 9.26
CA ARG A 259 20.45 10.59 10.33
C ARG A 259 19.57 10.58 11.58
N ILE A 260 18.24 10.61 11.42
CA ILE A 260 17.29 10.54 12.52
C ILE A 260 17.50 9.25 13.31
N PHE A 261 17.45 8.09 12.65
CA PHE A 261 17.61 6.80 13.31
C PHE A 261 19.04 6.58 13.86
N SER A 262 20.09 7.01 13.14
CA SER A 262 21.47 6.89 13.64
C SER A 262 21.71 7.72 14.90
N SER A 263 21.04 8.87 15.01
CA SER A 263 21.16 9.74 16.21
C SER A 263 20.38 9.17 17.39
N ALA A 264 19.20 8.60 17.14
CA ALA A 264 18.34 8.03 18.19
C ALA A 264 18.82 6.63 18.64
N CYS A 265 19.41 5.85 17.74
CA CYS A 265 19.85 4.47 17.97
C CYS A 265 21.35 4.30 17.69
N PRO A 266 22.26 4.92 18.49
CA PRO A 266 23.69 4.97 18.18
C PRO A 266 24.39 3.58 18.22
N ASN A 267 23.76 2.61 18.84
CA ASN A 267 24.25 1.23 18.95
C ASN A 267 23.75 0.32 17.82
N ARG A 268 22.99 0.84 16.86
CA ARG A 268 22.46 0.10 15.72
C ARG A 268 23.11 0.56 14.41
N GLU A 269 23.11 -0.32 13.44
CA GLU A 269 23.46 0.01 12.06
C GLU A 269 22.21 0.51 11.33
N VAL A 270 22.33 1.62 10.61
CA VAL A 270 21.22 2.21 9.83
C VAL A 270 21.64 2.30 8.37
N THR A 271 20.97 1.56 7.51
CA THR A 271 21.30 1.43 6.09
C THR A 271 20.17 1.92 5.20
N ILE A 272 20.53 2.54 4.07
CA ILE A 272 19.60 2.93 3.00
C ILE A 272 19.58 1.83 1.96
N HIS A 273 18.39 1.41 1.55
CA HIS A 273 18.20 0.41 0.50
C HIS A 273 17.38 1.00 -0.64
N LYS A 274 17.75 0.59 -1.85
CA LYS A 274 17.09 1.02 -3.09
C LYS A 274 16.02 0.01 -3.49
N ASP A 275 15.00 0.52 -4.17
CA ASP A 275 14.02 -0.28 -4.89
C ASP A 275 14.59 -0.80 -6.23
N ILE A 276 13.80 -1.61 -6.93
CA ILE A 276 14.19 -2.17 -8.23
C ILE A 276 14.38 -1.10 -9.31
N ALA A 277 13.78 0.09 -9.14
CA ALA A 277 13.99 1.25 -10.01
C ALA A 277 15.30 1.99 -9.68
N GLY A 278 16.02 1.60 -8.63
CA GLY A 278 17.29 2.22 -8.19
C GLY A 278 17.13 3.48 -7.36
N MET A 279 15.92 3.80 -6.89
CA MET A 279 15.64 4.92 -6.01
C MET A 279 15.77 4.51 -4.54
N ASP A 280 16.22 5.41 -3.68
CA ASP A 280 16.21 5.17 -2.24
C ASP A 280 14.76 4.96 -1.78
N ARG A 281 14.47 3.81 -1.16
CA ARG A 281 13.10 3.43 -0.83
C ARG A 281 12.93 2.93 0.60
N MET A 282 13.97 2.41 1.20
CA MET A 282 13.86 1.79 2.53
C MET A 282 15.01 2.21 3.42
N ILE A 283 14.70 2.38 4.71
CA ILE A 283 15.68 2.40 5.82
C ILE A 283 15.54 1.10 6.60
N ILE A 284 16.68 0.45 6.84
CA ILE A 284 16.73 -0.70 7.76
C ILE A 284 17.61 -0.33 8.95
N VAL A 285 17.06 -0.55 10.16
CA VAL A 285 17.76 -0.38 11.43
C VAL A 285 17.98 -1.77 12.03
N SER A 286 19.22 -2.20 12.18
CA SER A 286 19.61 -3.54 12.66
C SER A 286 20.60 -3.46 13.83
N GLY A 287 20.68 -4.53 14.63
CA GLY A 287 21.73 -4.67 15.63
C GLY A 287 23.12 -4.61 14.97
N LYS A 288 24.11 -4.02 15.64
CA LYS A 288 25.48 -4.09 15.14
C LYS A 288 25.97 -5.54 15.22
N GLU A 289 26.48 -6.06 14.10
CA GLU A 289 27.20 -7.31 14.16
C GLU A 289 28.31 -7.22 15.20
N VAL A 290 28.26 -8.08 16.21
CA VAL A 290 29.38 -8.26 17.14
C VAL A 290 30.48 -8.94 16.33
N ARG A 291 31.45 -8.13 15.87
CA ARG A 291 32.65 -8.63 15.19
C ARG A 291 33.56 -9.37 16.16
#